data_8ca92a27d91884203f213634f23073eb
#
_entry.id   8ca92a27d91884203f213634f23073eb
#
_cell.length_a   1.000
_cell.length_b   1.000
_cell.length_c   1.000
_cell.angle_alpha   90.00
_cell.angle_beta   90.00
_cell.angle_gamma   90.00
#
_symmetry.space_group_name_H-M   'P 1'
#
loop_
_entity.id
_entity.type
_entity.pdbx_description
1 polymer ?
#
loop_
_entity_poly.entity_id
_entity_poly.type
_entity_poly.pdbx_seq_one_letter_code
_entity_poly.pdbx_strand_id
1 'polypeptide(L)'
;AQRPLAFDETGMEGRLGYEHYYHQNIADNPQVGTPKAKMKRLALELRKLAEEGSLPVSAESAIYVMRDEARVDVLKVLISGPADALRPEQGETPYGLGLFEFHVFVPQDYPNVSPLVNLQTTGDGLVRFNPNLYSDGKVCLSLLGTWHGEGWMPPTAGNSGSTILQVLVSIQSIIMVPKPYFNEPGYAEEEGTPAGEQRSREYNDNLRAATLRHAVRDMLRRPPAGFEAIVRSHFRLLRPLLERQLKRWVAEAQTNSTREGMLRTYAELRPLLDKLDAAAGSVVPARLPLA
;
A
#
# COMPACT_ATOMS: atom_id res chain seq x y z
N ALA A 1 0.15 21.54 -12.86
CA ALA A 1 -0.21 20.18 -12.48
C ALA A 1 -0.30 20.17 -10.98
N GLN A 2 -1.51 20.00 -10.42
CA GLN A 2 -1.64 19.74 -8.99
C GLN A 2 -0.97 18.37 -8.76
N ARG A 3 0.15 18.36 -8.01
CA ARG A 3 0.67 17.12 -7.43
C ARG A 3 -0.48 16.50 -6.64
N PRO A 4 -0.75 15.21 -6.78
CA PRO A 4 -1.63 14.56 -5.82
C PRO A 4 -1.00 14.77 -4.46
N LEU A 5 -1.73 15.36 -3.53
CA LEU A 5 -1.26 15.53 -2.17
C LEU A 5 -1.01 14.13 -1.61
N ALA A 6 0.24 13.78 -1.35
CA ALA A 6 0.57 12.51 -0.72
C ALA A 6 -0.03 12.42 0.70
N PHE A 7 -0.33 13.58 1.27
CA PHE A 7 -0.99 13.74 2.55
C PHE A 7 -2.19 14.66 2.37
N ASP A 8 -3.40 14.19 2.68
CA ASP A 8 -4.65 14.93 2.61
C ASP A 8 -5.27 15.07 4.01
N GLU A 9 -5.64 16.30 4.37
CA GLU A 9 -6.30 16.61 5.62
C GLU A 9 -7.82 16.77 5.48
N THR A 10 -8.33 16.98 4.25
CA THR A 10 -9.70 17.47 4.02
C THR A 10 -10.75 16.40 3.76
N GLY A 11 -10.37 15.14 3.83
CA GLY A 11 -11.15 14.13 3.13
C GLY A 11 -12.38 13.58 3.83
N MET A 12 -12.58 13.72 5.17
CA MET A 12 -13.58 12.81 5.76
C MET A 12 -14.16 13.31 7.09
N GLU A 13 -15.00 14.35 7.03
CA GLU A 13 -15.83 14.75 8.17
C GLU A 13 -16.57 13.56 8.78
N GLY A 14 -16.11 13.05 9.91
CA GLY A 14 -16.84 12.12 10.77
C GLY A 14 -17.22 10.75 10.18
N ARG A 15 -16.89 10.48 8.92
CA ARG A 15 -17.26 9.22 8.21
C ARG A 15 -16.26 8.09 8.41
N LEU A 16 -14.98 8.39 8.67
CA LEU A 16 -13.94 7.36 8.81
C LEU A 16 -14.24 6.37 9.95
N GLY A 17 -14.84 6.83 11.04
CA GLY A 17 -15.11 5.98 12.19
C GLY A 17 -15.94 4.74 11.90
N TYR A 18 -16.87 4.80 10.94
CA TYR A 18 -17.74 3.66 10.57
C TYR A 18 -17.14 2.76 9.49
N GLU A 19 -16.28 3.29 8.64
CA GLU A 19 -15.66 2.56 7.53
C GLU A 19 -14.20 2.15 7.84
N HIS A 20 -13.75 2.36 9.07
CA HIS A 20 -12.39 2.02 9.46
C HIS A 20 -12.34 0.66 10.16
N TYR A 21 -11.36 -0.17 9.79
CA TYR A 21 -11.17 -1.49 10.40
C TYR A 21 -11.14 -1.43 11.94
N TYR A 22 -10.49 -0.40 12.48
CA TYR A 22 -10.36 -0.19 13.92
C TYR A 22 -11.52 0.62 14.54
N HIS A 23 -12.74 0.58 13.94
CA HIS A 23 -13.89 1.36 14.44
C HIS A 23 -14.19 1.11 15.92
N GLN A 24 -14.03 -0.14 16.40
CA GLN A 24 -14.21 -0.46 17.83
C GLN A 24 -13.13 0.20 18.69
N ASN A 25 -11.84 0.12 18.28
CA ASN A 25 -10.75 0.78 18.97
C ASN A 25 -10.95 2.31 19.02
N ILE A 26 -11.49 2.89 17.94
CA ILE A 26 -11.81 4.32 17.84
C ILE A 26 -12.91 4.68 18.83
N ALA A 27 -13.97 3.86 18.92
CA ALA A 27 -15.08 4.07 19.86
C ALA A 27 -14.63 3.94 21.32
N ASP A 28 -13.81 2.92 21.62
CA ASP A 28 -13.32 2.63 22.98
C ASP A 28 -12.26 3.66 23.47
N ASN A 29 -11.68 4.44 22.55
CA ASN A 29 -10.64 5.44 22.84
C ASN A 29 -11.13 6.85 22.44
N PRO A 30 -12.03 7.49 23.20
CA PRO A 30 -12.49 8.83 22.89
C PRO A 30 -11.35 9.83 22.93
N GLN A 31 -11.40 10.85 22.06
CA GLN A 31 -10.33 11.84 21.95
C GLN A 31 -10.24 12.77 23.19
N VAL A 32 -11.36 12.91 23.90
CA VAL A 32 -11.40 13.66 25.17
C VAL A 32 -10.57 12.90 26.20
N GLY A 33 -9.56 13.58 26.75
CA GLY A 33 -8.62 12.97 27.71
C GLY A 33 -7.38 12.33 27.08
N THR A 34 -7.18 12.45 25.75
CA THR A 34 -5.97 11.98 25.09
C THR A 34 -4.71 12.58 25.74
N PRO A 35 -3.68 11.76 26.05
CA PRO A 35 -2.45 12.23 26.65
C PRO A 35 -1.77 13.31 25.82
N LYS A 36 -1.33 14.40 26.46
CA LYS A 36 -0.62 15.51 25.79
C LYS A 36 0.62 15.02 25.02
N ALA A 37 1.32 14.01 25.57
CA ALA A 37 2.50 13.42 24.93
C ALA A 37 2.15 12.78 23.56
N LYS A 38 1.07 12.00 23.50
CA LYS A 38 0.55 11.42 22.24
C LYS A 38 0.23 12.52 21.24
N MET A 39 -0.55 13.54 21.66
CA MET A 39 -0.97 14.62 20.76
C MET A 39 0.22 15.41 20.20
N LYS A 40 1.18 15.75 21.06
CA LYS A 40 2.41 16.46 20.63
C LYS A 40 3.22 15.62 19.65
N ARG A 41 3.42 14.34 19.96
CA ARG A 41 4.18 13.42 19.10
C ARG A 41 3.49 13.24 17.74
N LEU A 42 2.20 12.95 17.75
CA LEU A 42 1.42 12.72 16.53
C LEU A 42 1.38 13.97 15.65
N ALA A 43 1.18 15.15 16.22
CA ALA A 43 1.21 16.41 15.48
C ALA A 43 2.56 16.64 14.77
N LEU A 44 3.69 16.30 15.42
CA LEU A 44 5.02 16.38 14.80
C LEU A 44 5.18 15.39 13.65
N GLU A 45 4.71 14.16 13.81
CA GLU A 45 4.82 13.14 12.75
C GLU A 45 3.91 13.45 11.57
N LEU A 46 2.65 13.84 11.80
CA LEU A 46 1.73 14.23 10.74
C LEU A 46 2.26 15.45 9.97
N ARG A 47 2.85 16.44 10.66
CA ARG A 47 3.50 17.56 9.99
C ARG A 47 4.65 17.10 9.10
N LYS A 48 5.50 16.16 9.59
CA LYS A 48 6.57 15.60 8.78
C LYS A 48 6.04 14.82 7.57
N LEU A 49 4.98 14.04 7.73
CA LEU A 49 4.35 13.35 6.60
C LEU A 49 3.79 14.32 5.54
N ALA A 50 3.35 15.51 5.97
CA ALA A 50 2.84 16.55 5.08
C ALA A 50 3.96 17.36 4.40
N GLU A 51 5.21 17.29 4.86
CA GLU A 51 6.35 17.98 4.24
C GLU A 51 6.62 17.42 2.85
N GLU A 52 6.91 18.31 1.89
CA GLU A 52 7.20 17.92 0.51
C GLU A 52 8.42 16.98 0.44
N GLY A 53 8.25 15.84 -0.22
CA GLY A 53 9.30 14.83 -0.37
C GLY A 53 9.45 13.86 0.81
N SER A 54 8.67 13.99 1.88
CA SER A 54 8.71 13.05 3.02
C SER A 54 8.14 11.68 2.67
N LEU A 55 7.08 11.64 1.88
CA LEU A 55 6.49 10.41 1.37
C LEU A 55 7.00 10.15 -0.06
N PRO A 56 7.32 8.89 -0.42
CA PRO A 56 7.65 8.57 -1.80
C PRO A 56 6.42 8.83 -2.68
N VAL A 57 6.63 9.58 -3.78
CA VAL A 57 5.61 9.84 -4.82
C VAL A 57 6.30 9.82 -6.17
N SER A 58 6.45 8.64 -6.73
CA SER A 58 7.00 8.43 -8.07
C SER A 58 6.11 7.49 -8.87
N ALA A 59 6.42 7.31 -10.15
CA ALA A 59 5.73 6.32 -10.98
C ALA A 59 5.95 4.88 -10.51
N GLU A 60 7.04 4.64 -9.81
CA GLU A 60 7.48 3.29 -9.40
C GLU A 60 7.17 2.99 -7.94
N SER A 61 6.94 4.02 -7.12
CA SER A 61 6.75 3.89 -5.69
C SER A 61 6.00 5.11 -5.14
N ALA A 62 4.85 4.89 -4.52
CA ALA A 62 4.07 5.96 -3.93
C ALA A 62 3.40 5.51 -2.61
N ILE A 63 3.34 6.43 -1.65
CA ILE A 63 2.58 6.30 -0.41
C ILE A 63 1.69 7.54 -0.28
N TYR A 64 0.38 7.33 -0.15
CA TYR A 64 -0.61 8.37 0.06
C TYR A 64 -1.24 8.17 1.43
N VAL A 65 -1.28 9.23 2.23
CA VAL A 65 -1.83 9.19 3.59
C VAL A 65 -3.00 10.17 3.67
N MET A 66 -4.11 9.69 4.19
CA MET A 66 -5.27 10.49 4.52
C MET A 66 -5.53 10.42 6.03
N ARG A 67 -5.70 11.57 6.65
CA ARG A 67 -6.03 11.72 8.05
C ARG A 67 -7.50 12.09 8.20
N ASP A 68 -8.16 11.56 9.23
CA ASP A 68 -9.47 12.03 9.64
C ASP A 68 -9.34 13.43 10.27
N GLU A 69 -10.19 14.38 9.87
CA GLU A 69 -10.16 15.77 10.40
C GLU A 69 -10.53 15.82 11.88
N ALA A 70 -11.52 15.02 12.30
CA ALA A 70 -11.98 14.99 13.68
C ALA A 70 -11.09 14.11 14.58
N ARG A 71 -10.37 13.14 14.00
CA ARG A 71 -9.58 12.13 14.71
C ARG A 71 -8.18 12.01 14.13
N VAL A 72 -7.27 12.82 14.64
CA VAL A 72 -5.85 12.85 14.17
C VAL A 72 -5.10 11.53 14.34
N ASP A 73 -5.64 10.61 15.13
CA ASP A 73 -5.10 9.29 15.41
C ASP A 73 -5.69 8.17 14.51
N VAL A 74 -6.49 8.55 13.51
CA VAL A 74 -7.14 7.65 12.53
C VAL A 74 -6.65 8.01 11.13
N LEU A 75 -5.98 7.04 10.46
CA LEU A 75 -5.42 7.25 9.13
C LEU A 75 -5.88 6.13 8.19
N LYS A 76 -6.10 6.49 6.93
CA LYS A 76 -6.11 5.56 5.79
C LYS A 76 -4.89 5.80 4.93
N VAL A 77 -4.33 4.74 4.39
CA VAL A 77 -3.09 4.79 3.61
C VAL A 77 -3.25 3.96 2.33
N LEU A 78 -2.84 4.51 1.19
CA LEU A 78 -2.60 3.72 -0.01
C LEU A 78 -1.09 3.61 -0.23
N ILE A 79 -0.60 2.37 -0.37
CA ILE A 79 0.78 2.07 -0.74
C ILE A 79 0.75 1.44 -2.12
N SER A 80 1.49 2.01 -3.08
CA SER A 80 1.68 1.35 -4.36
C SER A 80 2.71 0.23 -4.23
N GLY A 81 2.44 -0.90 -4.87
CA GLY A 81 3.43 -1.95 -5.01
C GLY A 81 4.64 -1.41 -5.79
N PRO A 82 5.88 -1.58 -5.28
CA PRO A 82 7.06 -1.12 -5.98
C PRO A 82 7.18 -1.78 -7.35
N ALA A 83 7.48 -0.96 -8.38
CA ALA A 83 7.62 -1.41 -9.75
C ALA A 83 8.89 -0.81 -10.33
N ASP A 84 9.85 -1.62 -10.74
CA ASP A 84 10.91 -1.15 -11.65
C ASP A 84 10.45 -1.35 -13.09
N ALA A 85 9.50 -0.50 -13.52
CA ALA A 85 8.91 -0.60 -14.84
C ALA A 85 9.90 -0.24 -15.97
N LEU A 86 11.00 0.43 -15.64
CA LEU A 86 12.05 0.83 -16.57
C LEU A 86 13.19 -0.21 -16.59
N ARG A 87 13.41 -0.92 -15.48
CA ARG A 87 14.49 -1.91 -15.32
C ARG A 87 13.97 -3.18 -14.64
N PRO A 88 13.06 -3.92 -15.29
CA PRO A 88 12.41 -5.10 -14.69
C PRO A 88 13.42 -6.19 -14.28
N GLU A 89 14.60 -6.22 -14.91
CA GLU A 89 15.70 -7.11 -14.55
C GLU A 89 16.32 -6.84 -13.17
N GLN A 90 16.08 -5.66 -12.57
CA GLN A 90 16.62 -5.27 -11.27
C GLN A 90 15.71 -5.63 -10.08
N GLY A 91 14.57 -6.27 -10.34
CA GLY A 91 13.73 -6.81 -9.28
C GLY A 91 12.28 -6.32 -9.28
N GLU A 92 11.57 -6.52 -10.40
CA GLU A 92 10.13 -6.28 -10.45
C GLU A 92 9.41 -7.08 -9.36
N THR A 93 8.61 -6.40 -8.56
CA THR A 93 7.81 -7.06 -7.55
C THR A 93 6.48 -7.59 -8.11
N PRO A 94 5.91 -8.68 -7.56
CA PRO A 94 4.58 -9.16 -7.98
C PRO A 94 3.44 -8.22 -7.56
N TYR A 95 3.74 -7.13 -6.87
CA TYR A 95 2.81 -6.08 -6.44
C TYR A 95 2.78 -4.88 -7.39
N GLY A 96 3.69 -4.83 -8.37
CA GLY A 96 4.00 -3.66 -9.17
C GLY A 96 2.77 -2.91 -9.68
N LEU A 97 2.77 -1.59 -9.50
CA LEU A 97 1.73 -0.64 -9.89
C LEU A 97 0.34 -0.85 -9.24
N GLY A 98 0.12 -1.92 -8.47
CA GLY A 98 -1.11 -2.09 -7.69
C GLY A 98 -1.17 -1.10 -6.52
N LEU A 99 -2.37 -0.70 -6.10
CA LEU A 99 -2.61 0.09 -4.90
C LEU A 99 -3.18 -0.79 -3.79
N PHE A 100 -2.57 -0.71 -2.62
CA PHE A 100 -2.94 -1.48 -1.44
C PHE A 100 -3.39 -0.54 -0.34
N GLU A 101 -4.62 -0.71 0.14
CA GLU A 101 -5.20 0.08 1.22
C GLU A 101 -4.83 -0.50 2.57
N PHE A 102 -4.37 0.38 3.47
CA PHE A 102 -4.11 0.06 4.87
C PHE A 102 -4.89 1.01 5.77
N HIS A 103 -5.46 0.47 6.85
CA HIS A 103 -6.03 1.25 7.93
C HIS A 103 -5.03 1.31 9.09
N VAL A 104 -4.83 2.51 9.62
CA VAL A 104 -3.90 2.77 10.72
C VAL A 104 -4.63 3.46 11.87
N PHE A 105 -4.50 2.91 13.07
CA PHE A 105 -4.98 3.52 14.31
C PHE A 105 -3.83 3.72 15.28
N VAL A 106 -3.76 4.91 15.90
CA VAL A 106 -2.72 5.26 16.87
C VAL A 106 -3.27 5.15 18.29
N PRO A 107 -2.83 4.12 19.07
CA PRO A 107 -3.35 3.87 20.42
C PRO A 107 -3.08 5.02 21.42
N GLN A 108 -3.77 4.99 22.58
CA GLN A 108 -3.62 6.01 23.62
C GLN A 108 -2.19 6.08 24.19
N ASP A 109 -1.54 4.94 24.33
CA ASP A 109 -0.20 4.85 24.89
C ASP A 109 0.92 5.20 23.88
N TYR A 110 0.56 5.59 22.66
CA TYR A 110 1.53 6.11 21.69
C TYR A 110 2.25 7.36 22.24
N PRO A 111 3.57 7.47 22.09
CA PRO A 111 4.51 6.66 21.31
C PRO A 111 5.19 5.51 22.07
N ASN A 112 4.70 5.12 23.25
CA ASN A 112 5.28 3.98 24.00
C ASN A 112 4.96 2.63 23.37
N VAL A 113 3.89 2.57 22.57
CA VAL A 113 3.48 1.42 21.76
C VAL A 113 3.41 1.79 20.29
N SER A 114 3.50 0.79 19.41
CA SER A 114 3.38 0.98 17.96
C SER A 114 1.95 1.39 17.55
N PRO A 115 1.76 1.99 16.35
CA PRO A 115 0.44 2.06 15.74
C PRO A 115 -0.09 0.66 15.41
N LEU A 116 -1.41 0.53 15.29
CA LEU A 116 -2.07 -0.66 14.75
C LEU A 116 -2.24 -0.49 13.25
N VAL A 117 -1.94 -1.52 12.47
CA VAL A 117 -2.01 -1.49 11.00
C VAL A 117 -2.71 -2.75 10.49
N ASN A 118 -3.68 -2.58 9.59
CA ASN A 118 -4.38 -3.67 8.94
C ASN A 118 -4.51 -3.42 7.44
N LEU A 119 -4.21 -4.44 6.61
CA LEU A 119 -4.39 -4.41 5.17
C LEU A 119 -5.86 -4.65 4.83
N GLN A 120 -6.45 -3.78 3.99
CA GLN A 120 -7.84 -3.91 3.54
C GLN A 120 -7.93 -4.59 2.16
N THR A 121 -6.92 -4.43 1.31
CA THR A 121 -6.86 -5.06 -0.02
C THR A 121 -6.53 -6.54 0.12
N THR A 122 -7.51 -7.34 0.51
CA THR A 122 -7.36 -8.78 0.79
C THR A 122 -8.21 -9.67 -0.12
N GLY A 123 -8.93 -9.07 -1.09
CA GLY A 123 -9.88 -9.82 -1.92
C GLY A 123 -11.00 -10.45 -1.08
N ASP A 124 -11.60 -9.67 -0.20
CA ASP A 124 -12.66 -10.09 0.73
C ASP A 124 -12.20 -11.24 1.67
N GLY A 125 -10.95 -11.17 2.15
CA GLY A 125 -10.39 -12.17 3.08
C GLY A 125 -9.85 -13.45 2.41
N LEU A 126 -9.75 -13.47 1.08
CA LEU A 126 -9.35 -14.67 0.33
C LEU A 126 -7.86 -14.71 -0.05
N VAL A 127 -7.17 -13.55 -0.04
CA VAL A 127 -5.80 -13.44 -0.54
C VAL A 127 -4.82 -13.10 0.57
N ARG A 128 -3.85 -13.98 0.79
CA ARG A 128 -2.63 -13.70 1.55
C ARG A 128 -1.58 -13.16 0.58
N PHE A 129 -1.40 -11.85 0.53
CA PHE A 129 -0.50 -11.20 -0.43
C PHE A 129 0.99 -11.42 -0.15
N ASN A 130 1.34 -11.82 1.07
CA ASN A 130 2.72 -12.07 1.49
C ASN A 130 2.68 -12.98 2.71
N PRO A 131 3.75 -13.73 3.03
CA PRO A 131 3.87 -14.35 4.33
C PRO A 131 3.63 -13.38 5.50
N ASN A 132 3.94 -12.10 5.31
CA ASN A 132 3.73 -11.02 6.28
C ASN A 132 2.42 -10.21 6.06
N LEU A 133 1.65 -10.48 4.99
CA LEU A 133 0.36 -9.83 4.69
C LEU A 133 -0.75 -10.89 4.59
N TYR A 134 -1.40 -11.13 5.71
CA TYR A 134 -2.39 -12.19 5.85
C TYR A 134 -3.72 -11.83 5.18
N SER A 135 -4.53 -12.85 4.90
CA SER A 135 -5.84 -12.66 4.27
C SER A 135 -6.87 -11.95 5.18
N ASP A 136 -6.71 -12.01 6.49
CA ASP A 136 -7.50 -11.25 7.47
C ASP A 136 -7.02 -9.79 7.64
N GLY A 137 -6.01 -9.40 6.85
CA GLY A 137 -5.41 -8.08 6.87
C GLY A 137 -4.30 -7.89 7.91
N LYS A 138 -3.97 -8.91 8.72
CA LYS A 138 -2.86 -8.81 9.68
C LYS A 138 -1.55 -8.52 8.95
N VAL A 139 -0.80 -7.52 9.47
CA VAL A 139 0.52 -7.14 9.00
C VAL A 139 1.57 -7.62 10.01
N CYS A 140 2.50 -8.46 9.56
CA CYS A 140 3.63 -8.94 10.36
C CYS A 140 4.85 -8.07 10.06
N LEU A 141 5.23 -7.25 11.02
CA LEU A 141 6.40 -6.37 10.94
C LEU A 141 6.99 -6.19 12.34
N SER A 142 8.32 -6.26 12.47
CA SER A 142 8.99 -6.09 13.77
C SER A 142 8.62 -4.77 14.44
N LEU A 143 8.59 -3.67 13.69
CA LEU A 143 8.17 -2.36 14.18
C LEU A 143 6.74 -2.33 14.76
N LEU A 144 5.87 -3.27 14.35
CA LEU A 144 4.52 -3.40 14.91
C LEU A 144 4.46 -4.39 16.08
N GLY A 145 5.58 -5.02 16.46
CA GLY A 145 5.61 -6.08 17.46
C GLY A 145 4.88 -7.35 17.04
N THR A 146 4.61 -7.53 15.74
CA THR A 146 3.89 -8.68 15.18
C THR A 146 4.81 -9.67 14.45
N TRP A 147 6.12 -9.40 14.47
CA TRP A 147 7.18 -10.23 13.91
C TRP A 147 8.43 -10.16 14.78
N HIS A 148 9.34 -11.13 14.68
CA HIS A 148 10.61 -11.10 15.38
C HIS A 148 11.55 -10.03 14.81
N GLY A 149 12.47 -9.53 15.62
CA GLY A 149 13.43 -8.46 15.30
C GLY A 149 13.35 -7.31 16.28
N GLU A 150 14.02 -6.21 15.94
CA GLU A 150 13.92 -4.97 16.72
C GLU A 150 12.50 -4.42 16.62
N GLY A 151 11.82 -4.39 17.76
CA GLY A 151 10.44 -3.91 17.86
C GLY A 151 10.34 -2.39 17.80
N TRP A 152 9.15 -1.90 18.15
CA TRP A 152 8.91 -0.48 18.31
C TRP A 152 9.79 0.12 19.40
N MET A 153 10.51 1.17 19.07
CA MET A 153 11.34 1.92 20.02
C MET A 153 10.64 3.22 20.43
N PRO A 154 10.23 3.38 21.70
CA PRO A 154 9.76 4.65 22.19
C PRO A 154 10.84 5.74 22.12
N PRO A 155 10.47 7.03 22.02
CA PRO A 155 11.45 8.11 22.05
C PRO A 155 12.11 8.22 23.43
N THR A 156 13.41 8.50 23.42
CA THR A 156 14.23 8.74 24.63
C THR A 156 14.99 10.05 24.51
N ALA A 157 15.70 10.46 25.57
CA ALA A 157 16.60 11.60 25.50
C ALA A 157 17.72 11.29 24.48
N GLY A 158 17.72 12.01 23.36
CA GLY A 158 18.71 11.84 22.28
C GLY A 158 18.32 10.85 21.16
N ASN A 159 17.18 10.15 21.27
CA ASN A 159 16.65 9.30 20.20
C ASN A 159 15.17 9.61 19.95
N SER A 160 14.83 9.93 18.70
CA SER A 160 13.45 10.24 18.32
C SER A 160 12.50 9.03 18.36
N GLY A 161 13.03 7.81 18.52
CA GLY A 161 12.27 6.56 18.48
C GLY A 161 11.69 6.24 17.10
N SER A 162 10.92 5.15 17.05
CA SER A 162 10.24 4.70 15.82
C SER A 162 9.12 5.66 15.42
N THR A 163 8.78 5.70 14.12
CA THR A 163 7.79 6.63 13.54
C THR A 163 6.78 5.91 12.65
N ILE A 164 5.62 6.53 12.43
CA ILE A 164 4.62 6.05 11.46
C ILE A 164 5.24 5.96 10.07
N LEU A 165 6.03 6.96 9.65
CA LEU A 165 6.71 6.94 8.34
C LEU A 165 7.58 5.69 8.18
N GLN A 166 8.36 5.33 9.20
CA GLN A 166 9.19 4.11 9.15
C GLN A 166 8.34 2.85 8.97
N VAL A 167 7.19 2.76 9.63
CA VAL A 167 6.26 1.63 9.45
C VAL A 167 5.79 1.56 7.99
N LEU A 168 5.32 2.67 7.42
CA LEU A 168 4.80 2.70 6.04
C LEU A 168 5.87 2.37 5.01
N VAL A 169 7.07 2.94 5.15
CA VAL A 169 8.22 2.65 4.26
C VAL A 169 8.67 1.20 4.44
N SER A 170 8.67 0.66 5.66
CA SER A 170 9.05 -0.74 5.90
C SER A 170 8.07 -1.72 5.25
N ILE A 171 6.77 -1.45 5.27
CA ILE A 171 5.78 -2.27 4.53
C ILE A 171 6.14 -2.31 3.05
N GLN A 172 6.46 -1.18 2.44
CA GLN A 172 6.78 -1.10 1.03
C GLN A 172 8.13 -1.75 0.69
N SER A 173 9.17 -1.52 1.51
CA SER A 173 10.55 -1.91 1.19
C SER A 173 10.97 -3.28 1.69
N ILE A 174 10.34 -3.80 2.75
CA ILE A 174 10.72 -5.07 3.38
C ILE A 174 9.71 -6.19 3.07
N ILE A 175 8.43 -5.83 2.94
CA ILE A 175 7.38 -6.82 2.68
C ILE A 175 7.10 -6.94 1.18
N MET A 176 6.95 -5.81 0.46
CA MET A 176 6.63 -5.83 -0.97
C MET A 176 7.89 -6.00 -1.84
N VAL A 177 8.61 -7.09 -1.63
CA VAL A 177 9.89 -7.42 -2.29
C VAL A 177 9.69 -8.25 -3.57
N PRO A 178 10.73 -8.40 -4.42
CA PRO A 178 10.64 -9.19 -5.66
C PRO A 178 10.39 -10.68 -5.45
N LYS A 179 10.88 -11.26 -4.36
CA LYS A 179 10.76 -12.70 -4.04
C LYS A 179 10.09 -12.92 -2.69
N PRO A 180 8.80 -12.55 -2.53
CA PRO A 180 8.12 -12.62 -1.24
C PRO A 180 7.96 -14.05 -0.70
N TYR A 181 8.10 -15.09 -1.53
CA TYR A 181 8.12 -16.48 -1.09
C TYR A 181 9.13 -16.71 0.05
N PHE A 182 10.30 -16.10 -0.04
CA PHE A 182 11.38 -16.24 0.94
C PHE A 182 11.20 -15.38 2.22
N ASN A 183 10.12 -14.59 2.30
CA ASN A 183 9.76 -13.94 3.57
C ASN A 183 9.21 -14.94 4.62
N GLU A 184 8.81 -16.14 4.21
CA GLU A 184 8.47 -17.21 5.15
C GLU A 184 9.77 -17.78 5.75
N PRO A 185 9.97 -17.75 7.08
CA PRO A 185 11.24 -18.15 7.71
C PRO A 185 11.74 -19.54 7.32
N GLY A 186 10.81 -20.49 7.11
CA GLY A 186 11.15 -21.85 6.71
C GLY A 186 11.64 -21.98 5.27
N TYR A 187 11.53 -20.95 4.45
CA TYR A 187 11.87 -20.98 3.02
C TYR A 187 13.09 -20.12 2.65
N ALA A 188 13.56 -19.30 3.58
CA ALA A 188 14.71 -18.42 3.33
C ALA A 188 15.97 -19.20 2.90
N GLU A 189 16.19 -20.39 3.44
CA GLU A 189 17.34 -21.25 3.10
C GLU A 189 17.26 -21.84 1.69
N GLU A 190 16.09 -21.82 1.06
CA GLU A 190 15.89 -22.31 -0.29
C GLU A 190 16.25 -21.27 -1.36
N GLU A 191 16.47 -20.01 -0.98
CA GLU A 191 16.83 -18.97 -1.93
C GLU A 191 18.14 -19.32 -2.66
N GLY A 192 18.15 -19.13 -3.97
CA GLY A 192 19.26 -19.51 -4.83
C GLY A 192 19.31 -21.00 -5.23
N THR A 193 18.48 -21.86 -4.65
CA THR A 193 18.35 -23.25 -5.14
C THR A 193 17.38 -23.31 -6.32
N PRO A 194 17.59 -24.23 -7.31
CA PRO A 194 16.68 -24.37 -8.45
C PRO A 194 15.22 -24.62 -8.03
N ALA A 195 15.01 -25.43 -7.00
CA ALA A 195 13.68 -25.76 -6.49
C ALA A 195 13.01 -24.58 -5.79
N GLY A 196 13.75 -23.83 -4.95
CA GLY A 196 13.25 -22.64 -4.27
C GLY A 196 12.91 -21.54 -5.26
N GLU A 197 13.77 -21.29 -6.25
CA GLU A 197 13.52 -20.32 -7.31
C GLU A 197 12.29 -20.68 -8.15
N GLN A 198 12.05 -21.96 -8.41
CA GLN A 198 10.85 -22.40 -9.13
C GLN A 198 9.59 -22.13 -8.29
N ARG A 199 9.59 -22.49 -6.98
CA ARG A 199 8.47 -22.20 -6.08
C ARG A 199 8.21 -20.71 -5.93
N SER A 200 9.27 -19.91 -5.87
CA SER A 200 9.18 -18.45 -5.82
C SER A 200 8.52 -17.87 -7.08
N ARG A 201 8.84 -18.38 -8.28
CA ARG A 201 8.18 -17.97 -9.52
C ARG A 201 6.69 -18.33 -9.53
N GLU A 202 6.34 -19.54 -9.13
CA GLU A 202 4.94 -19.99 -9.03
C GLU A 202 4.13 -19.15 -8.01
N TYR A 203 4.77 -18.85 -6.88
CA TYR A 203 4.19 -17.96 -5.87
C TYR A 203 3.95 -16.55 -6.43
N ASN A 204 4.94 -15.99 -7.13
CA ASN A 204 4.82 -14.68 -7.77
C ASN A 204 3.73 -14.64 -8.83
N ASP A 205 3.54 -15.69 -9.62
CA ASP A 205 2.47 -15.75 -10.61
C ASP A 205 1.08 -15.63 -9.98
N ASN A 206 0.86 -16.31 -8.85
CA ASN A 206 -0.39 -16.21 -8.12
C ASN A 206 -0.59 -14.79 -7.56
N LEU A 207 0.46 -14.18 -7.03
CA LEU A 207 0.41 -12.80 -6.53
C LEU A 207 0.18 -11.78 -7.64
N ARG A 208 0.83 -11.93 -8.81
CA ARG A 208 0.61 -11.08 -9.98
C ARG A 208 -0.86 -11.09 -10.42
N ALA A 209 -1.46 -12.28 -10.49
CA ALA A 209 -2.87 -12.41 -10.82
C ALA A 209 -3.79 -11.78 -9.75
N ALA A 210 -3.46 -11.95 -8.47
CA ALA A 210 -4.19 -11.34 -7.36
C ALA A 210 -4.03 -9.80 -7.35
N THR A 211 -2.83 -9.28 -7.60
CA THR A 211 -2.54 -7.84 -7.72
C THR A 211 -3.38 -7.21 -8.84
N LEU A 212 -3.38 -7.79 -10.04
CA LEU A 212 -4.20 -7.29 -11.14
C LEU A 212 -5.69 -7.28 -10.80
N ARG A 213 -6.16 -8.30 -10.10
CA ARG A 213 -7.57 -8.43 -9.72
C ARG A 213 -7.95 -7.43 -8.62
N HIS A 214 -7.25 -7.46 -7.49
CA HIS A 214 -7.68 -6.76 -6.28
C HIS A 214 -7.05 -5.39 -6.11
N ALA A 215 -5.75 -5.26 -6.39
CA ALA A 215 -5.03 -4.00 -6.22
C ALA A 215 -5.09 -3.07 -7.45
N VAL A 216 -5.61 -3.56 -8.60
CA VAL A 216 -5.81 -2.73 -9.80
C VAL A 216 -7.29 -2.68 -10.18
N ARG A 217 -7.89 -3.81 -10.62
CA ARG A 217 -9.27 -3.83 -11.12
C ARG A 217 -10.30 -3.45 -10.05
N ASP A 218 -10.26 -4.10 -8.89
CA ASP A 218 -11.25 -3.86 -7.82
C ASP A 218 -11.05 -2.49 -7.19
N MET A 219 -9.80 -2.05 -7.08
CA MET A 219 -9.44 -0.70 -6.65
C MET A 219 -10.02 0.39 -7.58
N LEU A 220 -10.03 0.17 -8.91
CA LEU A 220 -10.68 1.07 -9.87
C LEU A 220 -12.20 0.99 -9.83
N ARG A 221 -12.77 -0.19 -9.59
CA ARG A 221 -14.23 -0.37 -9.51
C ARG A 221 -14.83 0.25 -8.26
N ARG A 222 -14.13 0.10 -7.15
CA ARG A 222 -14.57 0.55 -5.82
C ARG A 222 -13.38 1.20 -5.10
N PRO A 223 -12.98 2.40 -5.54
CA PRO A 223 -11.90 3.09 -4.87
C PRO A 223 -12.28 3.40 -3.42
N PRO A 224 -11.33 3.33 -2.47
CA PRO A 224 -11.60 3.69 -1.09
C PRO A 224 -12.08 5.13 -0.98
N ALA A 225 -13.04 5.35 -0.09
CA ALA A 225 -13.60 6.68 0.15
C ALA A 225 -12.51 7.69 0.49
N GLY A 226 -12.51 8.82 -0.24
CA GLY A 226 -11.51 9.88 -0.16
C GLY A 226 -10.31 9.71 -1.08
N PHE A 227 -10.02 8.49 -1.58
CA PHE A 227 -8.92 8.24 -2.49
C PHE A 227 -9.32 8.16 -3.97
N GLU A 228 -10.57 8.43 -4.32
CA GLU A 228 -11.10 8.24 -5.67
C GLU A 228 -10.29 9.00 -6.73
N ALA A 229 -9.92 10.25 -6.44
CA ALA A 229 -9.14 11.08 -7.36
C ALA A 229 -7.71 10.56 -7.51
N ILE A 230 -7.09 10.11 -6.41
CA ILE A 230 -5.74 9.54 -6.39
C ILE A 230 -5.72 8.23 -7.20
N VAL A 231 -6.64 7.31 -6.93
CA VAL A 231 -6.75 6.02 -7.64
C VAL A 231 -6.92 6.24 -9.14
N ARG A 232 -7.85 7.10 -9.55
CA ARG A 232 -8.07 7.41 -10.97
C ARG A 232 -6.85 8.04 -11.63
N SER A 233 -6.20 8.99 -10.95
CA SER A 233 -4.99 9.65 -11.47
C SER A 233 -3.83 8.67 -11.59
N HIS A 234 -3.61 7.82 -10.58
CA HIS A 234 -2.57 6.81 -10.56
C HIS A 234 -2.68 5.87 -11.77
N PHE A 235 -3.82 5.19 -11.94
CA PHE A 235 -3.98 4.24 -13.04
C PHE A 235 -4.06 4.88 -14.41
N ARG A 236 -4.56 6.11 -14.53
CA ARG A 236 -4.52 6.87 -15.79
C ARG A 236 -3.07 7.19 -16.20
N LEU A 237 -2.29 7.76 -15.29
CA LEU A 237 -0.91 8.16 -15.58
C LEU A 237 -0.01 6.96 -15.84
N LEU A 238 -0.22 5.86 -15.13
CA LEU A 238 0.60 4.67 -15.21
C LEU A 238 0.07 3.60 -16.17
N ARG A 239 -1.03 3.88 -16.89
CA ARG A 239 -1.62 2.93 -17.86
C ARG A 239 -0.60 2.33 -18.82
N PRO A 240 0.30 3.12 -19.48
CA PRO A 240 1.28 2.55 -20.40
C PRO A 240 2.27 1.59 -19.72
N LEU A 241 2.62 1.88 -18.47
CA LEU A 241 3.51 1.01 -17.68
C LEU A 241 2.76 -0.27 -17.27
N LEU A 242 1.53 -0.15 -16.80
CA LEU A 242 0.69 -1.28 -16.41
C LEU A 242 0.45 -2.25 -17.59
N GLU A 243 0.17 -1.74 -18.79
CA GLU A 243 -0.02 -2.57 -19.97
C GLU A 243 1.27 -3.29 -20.40
N ARG A 244 2.43 -2.63 -20.26
CA ARG A 244 3.74 -3.28 -20.50
C ARG A 244 4.04 -4.36 -19.46
N GLN A 245 3.81 -4.07 -18.19
CA GLN A 245 3.98 -5.02 -17.09
C GLN A 245 3.09 -6.25 -17.29
N LEU A 246 1.82 -6.05 -17.62
CA LEU A 246 0.89 -7.15 -17.88
C LEU A 246 1.37 -8.05 -19.04
N LYS A 247 1.84 -7.47 -20.15
CA LYS A 247 2.38 -8.25 -21.27
C LYS A 247 3.54 -9.15 -20.82
N ARG A 248 4.45 -8.64 -19.98
CA ARG A 248 5.54 -9.44 -19.41
C ARG A 248 5.00 -10.54 -18.50
N TRP A 249 4.15 -10.21 -17.56
CA TRP A 249 3.58 -11.18 -16.61
C TRP A 249 2.84 -12.31 -17.31
N VAL A 250 2.08 -12.00 -18.36
CA VAL A 250 1.39 -13.00 -19.21
C VAL A 250 2.39 -13.88 -19.97
N ALA A 251 3.47 -13.30 -20.49
CA ALA A 251 4.51 -14.05 -21.21
C ALA A 251 5.32 -14.97 -20.28
N GLU A 252 5.59 -14.54 -19.05
CA GLU A 252 6.36 -15.26 -18.04
C GLU A 252 5.55 -16.28 -17.24
N ALA A 253 4.21 -16.23 -17.31
CA ALA A 253 3.31 -17.06 -16.51
C ALA A 253 3.61 -18.57 -16.69
N GLN A 254 3.84 -19.25 -15.57
CA GLN A 254 4.26 -20.65 -15.51
C GLN A 254 3.14 -21.62 -15.95
N THR A 255 1.87 -21.21 -15.78
CA THR A 255 0.72 -22.05 -16.13
C THR A 255 -0.24 -21.35 -17.09
N ASN A 256 -0.92 -22.13 -17.93
CA ASN A 256 -1.98 -21.59 -18.79
C ASN A 256 -3.14 -21.01 -17.97
N SER A 257 -3.48 -21.63 -16.84
CA SER A 257 -4.55 -21.15 -15.96
C SER A 257 -4.27 -19.74 -15.42
N THR A 258 -3.05 -19.48 -14.94
CA THR A 258 -2.64 -18.15 -14.45
C THR A 258 -2.64 -17.12 -15.57
N ARG A 259 -2.09 -17.51 -16.74
CA ARG A 259 -2.08 -16.66 -17.94
C ARG A 259 -3.49 -16.24 -18.36
N GLU A 260 -4.40 -17.20 -18.50
CA GLU A 260 -5.80 -16.93 -18.84
C GLU A 260 -6.51 -16.08 -17.77
N GLY A 261 -6.21 -16.34 -16.48
CA GLY A 261 -6.73 -15.54 -15.36
C GLY A 261 -6.34 -14.06 -15.46
N MET A 262 -5.07 -13.77 -15.76
CA MET A 262 -4.58 -12.40 -15.97
C MET A 262 -5.25 -11.76 -17.20
N LEU A 263 -5.37 -12.48 -18.31
CA LEU A 263 -6.02 -11.98 -19.53
C LEU A 263 -7.51 -11.69 -19.33
N ARG A 264 -8.24 -12.55 -18.62
CA ARG A 264 -9.64 -12.28 -18.23
C ARG A 264 -9.75 -11.03 -17.37
N THR A 265 -8.89 -10.90 -16.36
CA THR A 265 -8.88 -9.69 -15.49
C THR A 265 -8.59 -8.44 -16.31
N TYR A 266 -7.67 -8.51 -17.27
CA TYR A 266 -7.37 -7.38 -18.15
C TYR A 266 -8.53 -7.03 -19.09
N ALA A 267 -9.25 -8.00 -19.61
CA ALA A 267 -10.45 -7.73 -20.41
C ALA A 267 -11.52 -6.95 -19.64
N GLU A 268 -11.65 -7.22 -18.33
CA GLU A 268 -12.54 -6.46 -17.44
C GLU A 268 -11.95 -5.09 -17.03
N LEU A 269 -10.64 -4.97 -16.94
CA LEU A 269 -9.93 -3.75 -16.56
C LEU A 269 -9.91 -2.72 -17.68
N ARG A 270 -9.74 -3.15 -18.93
CA ARG A 270 -9.59 -2.27 -20.09
C ARG A 270 -10.69 -1.21 -20.22
N PRO A 271 -12.01 -1.55 -20.16
CA PRO A 271 -13.06 -0.53 -20.24
C PRO A 271 -13.05 0.45 -19.06
N LEU A 272 -12.51 0.07 -17.90
CA LEU A 272 -12.34 0.99 -16.76
C LEU A 272 -11.25 2.02 -17.07
N LEU A 273 -10.12 1.57 -17.62
CA LEU A 273 -9.03 2.45 -18.05
C LEU A 273 -9.45 3.38 -19.19
N ASP A 274 -10.21 2.87 -20.18
CA ASP A 274 -10.72 3.69 -21.30
C ASP A 274 -11.66 4.83 -20.80
N LYS A 275 -12.45 4.58 -19.77
CA LYS A 275 -13.27 5.62 -19.13
C LYS A 275 -12.43 6.71 -18.46
N LEU A 276 -11.27 6.37 -17.88
CA LEU A 276 -10.38 7.36 -17.27
C LEU A 276 -9.80 8.33 -18.31
N ASP A 277 -9.46 7.82 -19.49
CA ASP A 277 -8.91 8.64 -20.58
C ASP A 277 -10.01 9.54 -21.20
N ALA A 278 -11.22 9.02 -21.38
CA ALA A 278 -12.36 9.78 -21.89
C ALA A 278 -12.73 10.94 -20.96
N ALA A 279 -12.71 10.73 -19.64
CA ALA A 279 -12.97 11.78 -18.66
C ALA A 279 -11.90 12.87 -18.65
N ALA A 280 -10.67 12.58 -19.09
CA ALA A 280 -9.57 13.55 -19.18
C ALA A 280 -9.61 14.39 -20.46
N GLY A 281 -10.21 13.90 -21.53
CA GLY A 281 -10.37 14.63 -22.78
C GLY A 281 -11.26 15.88 -22.66
N SER A 282 -12.01 16.02 -21.55
CA SER A 282 -12.78 17.20 -21.20
C SER A 282 -12.00 18.23 -20.35
N VAL A 283 -10.78 17.92 -19.89
CA VAL A 283 -9.90 18.82 -19.13
C VAL A 283 -8.52 18.81 -19.78
N VAL A 284 -8.11 19.93 -20.39
CA VAL A 284 -6.78 20.08 -21.01
C VAL A 284 -5.68 19.78 -19.99
N PRO A 285 -4.80 18.78 -20.21
CA PRO A 285 -3.76 18.46 -19.24
C PRO A 285 -2.65 19.49 -19.31
N ALA A 286 -2.30 20.10 -18.17
CA ALA A 286 -1.03 20.77 -18.02
C ALA A 286 0.10 19.71 -18.12
N ARG A 287 1.02 19.88 -19.06
CA ARG A 287 2.15 18.99 -19.30
C ARG A 287 3.02 18.89 -18.03
N LEU A 288 3.28 17.67 -17.58
CA LEU A 288 4.33 17.38 -16.60
C LEU A 288 5.70 17.62 -17.27
N PRO A 289 6.63 18.33 -16.64
CA PRO A 289 8.01 18.32 -17.11
C PRO A 289 8.61 16.94 -16.86
N LEU A 290 9.11 16.33 -17.92
CA LEU A 290 10.02 15.19 -17.87
C LEU A 290 11.37 15.74 -17.40
N ALA A 291 11.79 15.38 -16.19
CA ALA A 291 13.16 15.47 -15.73
C ALA A 291 13.63 14.07 -15.35
#